data_ab95d5b6e327d62246d5212c06dbdea5
#
_entry.id   ab95d5b6e327d62246d5212c06dbdea5
#
_cell.length_a   1.000
_cell.length_b   1.000
_cell.length_c   1.000
_cell.angle_alpha   90.00
_cell.angle_beta   90.00
_cell.angle_gamma   90.00
#
_symmetry.space_group_name_H-M   'P 1'
#
loop_
_entity.id
_entity.type
_entity.pdbx_description
1 polymer ?
#
loop_
_entity_poly.entity_id
_entity_poly.type
_entity_poly.pdbx_seq_one_letter_code
_entity_poly.pdbx_strand_id
1 'polypeptide(L)'
;MDLDNILDKVIDFATVYGIKIIGAILIWIIGSWVIKKIMKGMKKVMSKRDYDESLQKFLLNLTNWILKILLIITLLGTLGVPTTSFAAIIAAAGLAIGLALQGSLGNFAGGVLIMIFKPIKIGDLIEAQGELGVVKEVEIFTTKILTPTNKEVIIPNGALSNGNITNYTTEGYLRVDLTIGVSYDADIKQTKDVLMNVLTSNPKVMQDPAPSVNVSELADSSVNFAVRPYSTIENYWDVYFGITEECKLALDAAGIEIPYPHQVEIHKES
;
A
#
# COMPACT_ATOMS: atom_id res chain seq x y z
N MET A 1 59.61 49.81 -19.38
CA MET A 1 58.76 48.74 -18.81
C MET A 1 59.40 48.41 -17.50
N ASP A 2 58.88 48.99 -16.37
CA ASP A 2 59.53 48.94 -15.06
C ASP A 2 59.54 47.53 -14.53
N LEU A 3 60.71 46.97 -14.30
CA LEU A 3 60.93 45.67 -13.70
C LEU A 3 60.22 45.56 -12.35
N ASP A 4 60.18 46.63 -11.59
CA ASP A 4 59.52 46.72 -10.25
C ASP A 4 58.00 46.50 -10.36
N ASN A 5 57.36 47.04 -11.42
CA ASN A 5 55.92 46.88 -11.70
C ASN A 5 55.55 45.45 -12.13
N ILE A 6 56.50 44.71 -12.74
CA ILE A 6 56.33 43.31 -13.10
C ILE A 6 56.54 42.42 -11.87
N LEU A 7 57.53 42.75 -11.03
CA LEU A 7 57.79 42.02 -9.77
C LEU A 7 56.64 42.15 -8.81
N ASP A 8 56.08 43.34 -8.60
CA ASP A 8 54.94 43.56 -7.71
C ASP A 8 53.70 42.82 -8.24
N LYS A 9 53.44 42.79 -9.52
CA LYS A 9 52.35 41.99 -10.11
C LYS A 9 52.54 40.46 -9.94
N VAL A 10 53.77 39.98 -10.03
CA VAL A 10 54.09 38.56 -9.82
C VAL A 10 53.95 38.18 -8.34
N ILE A 11 54.37 39.06 -7.43
CA ILE A 11 54.22 38.85 -5.98
C ILE A 11 52.75 38.87 -5.58
N ASP A 12 51.97 39.83 -6.06
CA ASP A 12 50.54 39.89 -5.81
C ASP A 12 49.81 38.66 -6.40
N PHE A 13 50.16 38.24 -7.59
CA PHE A 13 49.60 37.02 -8.18
C PHE A 13 49.98 35.79 -7.37
N ALA A 14 51.23 35.65 -6.96
CA ALA A 14 51.72 34.55 -6.16
C ALA A 14 51.08 34.49 -4.77
N THR A 15 50.85 35.64 -4.11
CA THR A 15 50.23 35.70 -2.79
C THR A 15 48.74 35.45 -2.82
N VAL A 16 47.99 35.97 -3.79
CA VAL A 16 46.56 35.82 -3.87
C VAL A 16 46.17 34.44 -4.45
N TYR A 17 46.84 34.02 -5.51
CA TYR A 17 46.51 32.73 -6.17
C TYR A 17 47.28 31.54 -5.60
N GLY A 18 48.52 31.76 -5.05
CA GLY A 18 49.31 30.70 -4.44
C GLY A 18 48.59 30.02 -3.28
N ILE A 19 47.99 30.81 -2.38
CA ILE A 19 47.20 30.29 -1.25
C ILE A 19 45.97 29.51 -1.73
N LYS A 20 45.28 29.99 -2.76
CA LYS A 20 44.13 29.32 -3.36
C LYS A 20 44.53 28.01 -4.01
N ILE A 21 45.64 27.95 -4.72
CA ILE A 21 46.19 26.75 -5.36
C ILE A 21 46.56 25.69 -4.32
N ILE A 22 47.30 26.11 -3.26
CA ILE A 22 47.64 25.21 -2.16
C ILE A 22 46.39 24.69 -1.47
N GLY A 23 45.40 25.53 -1.20
CA GLY A 23 44.13 25.16 -0.65
C GLY A 23 43.37 24.16 -1.55
N ALA A 24 43.36 24.37 -2.87
CA ALA A 24 42.76 23.46 -3.84
C ALA A 24 43.46 22.10 -3.87
N ILE A 25 44.81 22.08 -3.81
CA ILE A 25 45.57 20.81 -3.77
C ILE A 25 45.25 20.04 -2.48
N LEU A 26 45.19 20.72 -1.33
CA LEU A 26 44.82 20.07 -0.07
C LEU A 26 43.40 19.50 -0.11
N ILE A 27 42.43 20.27 -0.62
CA ILE A 27 41.04 19.80 -0.80
C ILE A 27 40.98 18.60 -1.76
N TRP A 28 41.74 18.60 -2.82
CA TRP A 28 41.82 17.47 -3.74
C TRP A 28 42.36 16.22 -3.07
N ILE A 29 43.46 16.32 -2.32
CA ILE A 29 44.09 15.20 -1.63
C ILE A 29 43.14 14.65 -0.56
N ILE A 30 42.63 15.51 0.32
CA ILE A 30 41.73 15.13 1.42
C ILE A 30 40.42 14.61 0.86
N GLY A 31 39.81 15.33 -0.09
CA GLY A 31 38.56 14.94 -0.71
C GLY A 31 38.63 13.59 -1.44
N SER A 32 39.71 13.37 -2.21
CA SER A 32 39.93 12.09 -2.89
C SER A 32 40.14 10.94 -1.89
N TRP A 33 40.84 11.19 -0.78
CA TRP A 33 41.01 10.22 0.30
C TRP A 33 39.69 9.88 0.97
N VAL A 34 38.85 10.90 1.28
CA VAL A 34 37.51 10.71 1.84
C VAL A 34 36.62 9.91 0.91
N ILE A 35 36.60 10.26 -0.39
CA ILE A 35 35.85 9.52 -1.41
C ILE A 35 36.27 8.05 -1.44
N LYS A 36 37.58 7.76 -1.50
CA LYS A 36 38.10 6.39 -1.46
C LYS A 36 37.65 5.63 -0.20
N LYS A 37 37.64 6.29 0.97
CA LYS A 37 37.22 5.69 2.24
C LYS A 37 35.73 5.38 2.24
N ILE A 38 34.88 6.29 1.74
CA ILE A 38 33.43 6.09 1.56
C ILE A 38 33.18 4.92 0.63
N MET A 39 33.81 4.91 -0.56
CA MET A 39 33.65 3.84 -1.57
C MET A 39 34.06 2.48 -1.03
N LYS A 40 35.18 2.41 -0.27
CA LYS A 40 35.62 1.17 0.36
C LYS A 40 34.64 0.68 1.44
N GLY A 41 34.09 1.61 2.22
CA GLY A 41 33.07 1.32 3.23
C GLY A 41 31.80 0.78 2.59
N MET A 42 31.26 1.45 1.57
CA MET A 42 30.08 1.00 0.81
C MET A 42 30.29 -0.39 0.21
N LYS A 43 31.41 -0.61 -0.48
CA LYS A 43 31.72 -1.91 -1.06
C LYS A 43 31.75 -3.02 -0.01
N LYS A 44 32.33 -2.75 1.18
CA LYS A 44 32.40 -3.72 2.28
C LYS A 44 31.03 -4.07 2.84
N VAL A 45 30.14 -3.08 3.00
CA VAL A 45 28.78 -3.30 3.49
C VAL A 45 27.94 -4.08 2.49
N MET A 46 28.03 -3.72 1.19
CA MET A 46 27.26 -4.36 0.13
C MET A 46 27.69 -5.83 -0.09
N SER A 47 28.99 -6.08 -0.06
CA SER A 47 29.51 -7.45 -0.22
C SER A 47 29.18 -8.38 0.98
N LYS A 48 28.95 -7.83 2.18
CA LYS A 48 28.51 -8.59 3.36
C LYS A 48 27.03 -8.97 3.32
N ARG A 49 26.21 -8.25 2.56
CA ARG A 49 24.76 -8.42 2.48
C ARG A 49 24.29 -9.11 1.21
N ASP A 50 25.21 -9.69 0.45
CA ASP A 50 24.94 -10.49 -0.76
C ASP A 50 24.09 -9.76 -1.82
N TYR A 51 24.29 -8.43 -1.96
CA TYR A 51 23.64 -7.66 -3.02
C TYR A 51 24.08 -8.16 -4.40
N ASP A 52 23.17 -8.14 -5.37
CA ASP A 52 23.48 -8.43 -6.76
C ASP A 52 24.71 -7.64 -7.25
N GLU A 53 25.59 -8.29 -8.00
CA GLU A 53 26.87 -7.70 -8.43
C GLU A 53 26.67 -6.49 -9.36
N SER A 54 25.63 -6.51 -10.20
CA SER A 54 25.31 -5.42 -11.12
C SER A 54 24.80 -4.22 -10.35
N LEU A 55 23.96 -4.44 -9.34
CA LEU A 55 23.46 -3.38 -8.44
C LEU A 55 24.62 -2.76 -7.63
N GLN A 56 25.53 -3.57 -7.12
CA GLN A 56 26.73 -3.07 -6.42
C GLN A 56 27.55 -2.15 -7.33
N LYS A 57 27.88 -2.60 -8.55
CA LYS A 57 28.65 -1.82 -9.53
C LYS A 57 27.94 -0.51 -9.88
N PHE A 58 26.64 -0.58 -10.11
CA PHE A 58 25.84 0.61 -10.43
C PHE A 58 25.87 1.65 -9.31
N LEU A 59 25.56 1.24 -8.07
CA LEU A 59 25.50 2.15 -6.92
C LEU A 59 26.87 2.73 -6.58
N LEU A 60 27.93 1.93 -6.64
CA LEU A 60 29.28 2.40 -6.43
C LEU A 60 29.70 3.43 -7.49
N ASN A 61 29.44 3.15 -8.76
CA ASN A 61 29.76 4.09 -9.84
C ASN A 61 28.97 5.38 -9.71
N LEU A 62 27.68 5.32 -9.49
CA LEU A 62 26.82 6.50 -9.30
C LEU A 62 27.29 7.37 -8.14
N THR A 63 27.53 6.78 -6.98
CA THR A 63 28.04 7.48 -5.79
C THR A 63 29.41 8.12 -6.07
N ASN A 64 30.32 7.39 -6.71
CA ASN A 64 31.64 7.90 -7.04
C ASN A 64 31.56 9.13 -7.99
N TRP A 65 30.71 9.07 -9.02
CA TRP A 65 30.49 10.21 -9.91
C TRP A 65 29.91 11.43 -9.19
N ILE A 66 28.89 11.26 -8.35
CA ILE A 66 28.29 12.34 -7.56
C ILE A 66 29.34 13.00 -6.65
N LEU A 67 30.09 12.20 -5.88
CA LEU A 67 31.10 12.72 -4.96
C LEU A 67 32.25 13.42 -5.69
N LYS A 68 32.67 12.92 -6.87
CA LYS A 68 33.69 13.59 -7.68
C LYS A 68 33.20 14.93 -8.25
N ILE A 69 31.96 15.00 -8.73
CA ILE A 69 31.36 16.26 -9.20
C ILE A 69 31.33 17.28 -8.08
N LEU A 70 30.90 16.92 -6.87
CA LEU A 70 30.90 17.79 -5.71
C LEU A 70 32.32 18.27 -5.35
N LEU A 71 33.31 17.37 -5.38
CA LEU A 71 34.69 17.72 -5.13
C LEU A 71 35.23 18.72 -6.16
N ILE A 72 34.95 18.51 -7.45
CA ILE A 72 35.36 19.43 -8.53
C ILE A 72 34.74 20.81 -8.33
N ILE A 73 33.44 20.90 -8.00
CA ILE A 73 32.77 22.19 -7.78
C ILE A 73 33.36 22.91 -6.57
N THR A 74 33.69 22.17 -5.49
CA THR A 74 34.38 22.74 -4.32
C THR A 74 35.75 23.32 -4.68
N LEU A 75 36.48 22.59 -5.52
CA LEU A 75 37.79 23.07 -6.01
C LEU A 75 37.67 24.34 -6.86
N LEU A 76 36.71 24.38 -7.79
CA LEU A 76 36.45 25.56 -8.61
C LEU A 76 36.09 26.76 -7.76
N GLY A 77 35.26 26.58 -6.72
CA GLY A 77 34.94 27.64 -5.76
C GLY A 77 36.16 28.15 -4.97
N THR A 78 37.07 27.26 -4.55
CA THR A 78 38.32 27.63 -3.86
C THR A 78 39.24 28.44 -4.78
N LEU A 79 39.28 28.12 -6.06
CA LEU A 79 40.06 28.86 -7.05
C LEU A 79 39.43 30.22 -7.44
N GLY A 80 38.22 30.52 -6.95
CA GLY A 80 37.51 31.77 -7.20
C GLY A 80 36.59 31.75 -8.42
N VAL A 81 36.32 30.60 -8.98
CA VAL A 81 35.30 30.43 -10.05
C VAL A 81 33.91 30.53 -9.44
N PRO A 82 32.99 31.35 -9.97
CA PRO A 82 31.64 31.45 -9.46
C PRO A 82 30.91 30.10 -9.58
N THR A 83 30.50 29.53 -8.45
CA THR A 83 29.85 28.20 -8.41
C THR A 83 28.33 28.25 -8.51
N THR A 84 27.74 29.45 -8.59
CA THR A 84 26.28 29.66 -8.65
C THR A 84 25.63 28.99 -9.87
N SER A 85 26.28 29.04 -11.03
CA SER A 85 25.78 28.37 -12.24
C SER A 85 25.77 26.83 -12.10
N PHE A 86 26.80 26.27 -11.47
CA PHE A 86 26.85 24.83 -11.18
C PHE A 86 25.78 24.43 -10.17
N ALA A 87 25.56 25.25 -9.14
CA ALA A 87 24.49 25.02 -8.18
C ALA A 87 23.12 25.03 -8.86
N ALA A 88 22.86 25.96 -9.78
CA ALA A 88 21.62 26.01 -10.56
C ALA A 88 21.42 24.76 -11.43
N ILE A 89 22.49 24.30 -12.10
CA ILE A 89 22.42 23.06 -12.92
C ILE A 89 22.13 21.84 -12.04
N ILE A 90 22.80 21.72 -10.89
CA ILE A 90 22.55 20.59 -9.97
C ILE A 90 21.13 20.64 -9.42
N ALA A 91 20.62 21.84 -9.07
CA ALA A 91 19.25 21.98 -8.59
C ALA A 91 18.24 21.56 -9.67
N ALA A 92 18.44 22.00 -10.94
CA ALA A 92 17.59 21.61 -12.04
C ALA A 92 17.64 20.09 -12.33
N ALA A 93 18.84 19.50 -12.32
CA ALA A 93 19.03 18.06 -12.48
C ALA A 93 18.41 17.28 -11.33
N GLY A 94 18.56 17.76 -10.09
CA GLY A 94 17.96 17.18 -8.89
C GLY A 94 16.43 17.20 -8.95
N LEU A 95 15.85 18.31 -9.41
CA LEU A 95 14.40 18.42 -9.62
C LEU A 95 13.93 17.42 -10.68
N ALA A 96 14.62 17.36 -11.83
CA ALA A 96 14.27 16.43 -12.89
C ALA A 96 14.32 14.96 -12.43
N ILE A 97 15.37 14.58 -11.68
CA ILE A 97 15.49 13.23 -11.09
C ILE A 97 14.40 13.00 -10.05
N GLY A 98 14.12 13.99 -9.20
CA GLY A 98 13.06 13.90 -8.17
C GLY A 98 11.69 13.66 -8.81
N LEU A 99 11.35 14.38 -9.88
CA LEU A 99 10.11 14.18 -10.63
C LEU A 99 10.07 12.80 -11.32
N ALA A 100 11.18 12.35 -11.90
CA ALA A 100 11.27 11.04 -12.53
C ALA A 100 11.11 9.88 -11.52
N LEU A 101 11.56 10.06 -10.26
CA LEU A 101 11.47 9.06 -9.20
C LEU A 101 10.27 9.26 -8.27
N GLN A 102 9.38 10.24 -8.53
CA GLN A 102 8.27 10.61 -7.66
C GLN A 102 7.39 9.41 -7.27
N GLY A 103 7.06 8.53 -8.24
CA GLY A 103 6.25 7.34 -7.99
C GLY A 103 6.95 6.34 -7.06
N SER A 104 8.24 6.07 -7.29
CA SER A 104 9.01 5.16 -6.43
C SER A 104 9.19 5.72 -5.02
N LEU A 105 9.43 7.02 -4.91
CA LEU A 105 9.54 7.69 -3.60
C LEU A 105 8.21 7.69 -2.84
N GLY A 106 7.09 7.84 -3.55
CA GLY A 106 5.74 7.69 -3.00
C GLY A 106 5.48 6.28 -2.48
N ASN A 107 5.90 5.26 -3.20
CA ASN A 107 5.78 3.87 -2.76
C ASN A 107 6.66 3.58 -1.54
N PHE A 108 7.88 4.09 -1.52
CA PHE A 108 8.76 3.99 -0.35
C PHE A 108 8.14 4.64 0.89
N ALA A 109 7.67 5.88 0.76
CA ALA A 109 7.02 6.60 1.86
C ALA A 109 5.76 5.86 2.34
N GLY A 110 4.92 5.37 1.42
CA GLY A 110 3.75 4.55 1.73
C GLY A 110 4.10 3.27 2.49
N GLY A 111 5.16 2.57 2.06
CA GLY A 111 5.65 1.37 2.75
C GLY A 111 6.11 1.65 4.17
N VAL A 112 6.86 2.74 4.36
CA VAL A 112 7.29 3.18 5.70
C VAL A 112 6.09 3.50 6.59
N LEU A 113 5.08 4.21 6.07
CA LEU A 113 3.85 4.53 6.81
C LEU A 113 3.08 3.26 7.21
N ILE A 114 2.92 2.31 6.28
CA ILE A 114 2.25 1.04 6.55
C ILE A 114 3.00 0.25 7.64
N MET A 115 4.33 0.19 7.58
CA MET A 115 5.14 -0.54 8.56
C MET A 115 5.15 0.11 9.96
N ILE A 116 5.08 1.45 10.04
CA ILE A 116 5.06 2.19 11.32
C ILE A 116 3.67 2.16 11.95
N PHE A 117 2.64 2.58 11.21
CA PHE A 117 1.27 2.72 11.74
C PHE A 117 0.47 1.43 11.72
N LYS A 118 0.88 0.45 10.90
CA LYS A 118 0.27 -0.89 10.78
C LYS A 118 -1.25 -0.87 10.61
N PRO A 119 -1.78 -0.10 9.65
CA PRO A 119 -3.21 -0.14 9.34
C PRO A 119 -3.65 -1.52 8.85
N ILE A 120 -2.72 -2.29 8.34
CA ILE A 120 -2.85 -3.70 7.95
C ILE A 120 -1.68 -4.51 8.50
N LYS A 121 -1.93 -5.79 8.74
CA LYS A 121 -0.93 -6.76 9.23
C LYS A 121 -0.89 -7.97 8.30
N ILE A 122 0.22 -8.69 8.32
CA ILE A 122 0.31 -9.98 7.63
C ILE A 122 -0.73 -10.93 8.23
N GLY A 123 -1.53 -11.55 7.38
CA GLY A 123 -2.65 -12.40 7.74
C GLY A 123 -4.02 -11.71 7.70
N ASP A 124 -4.08 -10.38 7.62
CA ASP A 124 -5.35 -9.66 7.49
C ASP A 124 -5.98 -9.90 6.11
N LEU A 125 -7.29 -10.16 6.09
CA LEU A 125 -8.09 -10.11 4.87
C LEU A 125 -8.47 -8.66 4.59
N ILE A 126 -8.01 -8.14 3.47
CA ILE A 126 -8.24 -6.75 3.08
C ILE A 126 -8.83 -6.66 1.66
N GLU A 127 -9.57 -5.59 1.44
CA GLU A 127 -9.93 -5.14 0.10
C GLU A 127 -9.31 -3.75 -0.12
N ALA A 128 -8.50 -3.63 -1.17
CA ALA A 128 -7.83 -2.40 -1.54
C ALA A 128 -7.54 -2.38 -3.03
N GLN A 129 -7.65 -1.21 -3.66
CA GLN A 129 -7.42 -1.03 -5.11
C GLN A 129 -8.29 -1.95 -5.99
N GLY A 130 -9.48 -2.35 -5.51
CA GLY A 130 -10.37 -3.28 -6.21
C GLY A 130 -10.02 -4.76 -6.08
N GLU A 131 -9.03 -5.10 -5.28
CA GLU A 131 -8.57 -6.47 -5.04
C GLU A 131 -8.86 -6.90 -3.61
N LEU A 132 -9.42 -8.11 -3.45
CA LEU A 132 -9.67 -8.76 -2.16
C LEU A 132 -8.63 -9.86 -1.96
N GLY A 133 -7.96 -9.87 -0.80
CA GLY A 133 -7.00 -10.93 -0.48
C GLY A 133 -6.40 -10.82 0.92
N VAL A 134 -5.75 -11.90 1.32
CA VAL A 134 -5.01 -11.96 2.60
C VAL A 134 -3.63 -11.37 2.41
N VAL A 135 -3.23 -10.45 3.30
CA VAL A 135 -1.90 -9.85 3.29
C VAL A 135 -0.85 -10.92 3.57
N LYS A 136 -0.01 -11.19 2.56
CA LYS A 136 1.06 -12.20 2.62
C LYS A 136 2.38 -11.59 3.10
N GLU A 137 2.70 -10.42 2.55
CA GLU A 137 3.99 -9.74 2.81
C GLU A 137 3.85 -8.23 2.60
N VAL A 138 4.50 -7.46 3.45
CA VAL A 138 4.65 -6.00 3.31
C VAL A 138 6.12 -5.71 3.07
N GLU A 139 6.46 -5.34 1.85
CA GLU A 139 7.81 -4.96 1.43
C GLU A 139 7.97 -3.43 1.45
N ILE A 140 9.17 -2.96 1.15
CA ILE A 140 9.50 -1.52 1.20
C ILE A 140 8.71 -0.69 0.17
N PHE A 141 8.45 -1.24 -1.02
CA PHE A 141 7.76 -0.54 -2.12
C PHE A 141 6.39 -1.11 -2.44
N THR A 142 6.14 -2.36 -2.07
CA THR A 142 4.95 -3.11 -2.45
C THR A 142 4.41 -3.93 -1.28
N THR A 143 3.10 -4.18 -1.29
CA THR A 143 2.44 -5.16 -0.43
C THR A 143 1.88 -6.27 -1.31
N LYS A 144 2.11 -7.52 -0.92
CA LYS A 144 1.60 -8.70 -1.62
C LYS A 144 0.39 -9.25 -0.88
N ILE A 145 -0.70 -9.47 -1.60
CA ILE A 145 -1.89 -10.14 -1.09
C ILE A 145 -2.16 -11.41 -1.87
N LEU A 146 -2.76 -12.39 -1.21
CA LEU A 146 -3.21 -13.65 -1.82
C LEU A 146 -4.73 -13.63 -1.91
N THR A 147 -5.26 -13.67 -3.14
CA THR A 147 -6.72 -13.68 -3.36
C THR A 147 -7.34 -15.03 -2.97
N PRO A 148 -8.68 -15.10 -2.74
CA PRO A 148 -9.37 -16.35 -2.47
C PRO A 148 -9.20 -17.42 -3.58
N THR A 149 -8.90 -16.99 -4.81
CA THR A 149 -8.60 -17.88 -5.95
C THR A 149 -7.13 -18.26 -6.06
N ASN A 150 -6.34 -18.03 -4.99
CA ASN A 150 -4.92 -18.35 -4.87
C ASN A 150 -4.01 -17.62 -5.88
N LYS A 151 -4.36 -16.39 -6.26
CA LYS A 151 -3.53 -15.51 -7.08
C LYS A 151 -2.80 -14.52 -6.19
N GLU A 152 -1.52 -14.29 -6.47
CA GLU A 152 -0.75 -13.24 -5.81
C GLU A 152 -0.97 -11.91 -6.55
N VAL A 153 -1.40 -10.89 -5.81
CA VAL A 153 -1.53 -9.52 -6.30
C VAL A 153 -0.51 -8.65 -5.59
N ILE A 154 0.26 -7.89 -6.38
CA ILE A 154 1.30 -6.99 -5.88
C ILE A 154 0.78 -5.56 -5.99
N ILE A 155 0.54 -4.93 -4.85
CA ILE A 155 0.01 -3.57 -4.76
C ILE A 155 1.13 -2.60 -4.40
N PRO A 156 1.36 -1.52 -5.18
CA PRO A 156 2.30 -0.46 -4.80
C PRO A 156 1.88 0.23 -3.50
N ASN A 157 2.81 0.36 -2.55
CA ASN A 157 2.50 0.90 -1.22
C ASN A 157 2.00 2.35 -1.24
N GLY A 158 2.42 3.15 -2.22
CA GLY A 158 1.91 4.50 -2.40
C GLY A 158 0.41 4.53 -2.72
N ALA A 159 -0.04 3.63 -3.59
CA ALA A 159 -1.46 3.49 -3.91
C ALA A 159 -2.24 2.95 -2.72
N LEU A 160 -1.67 1.98 -2.00
CA LEU A 160 -2.29 1.37 -0.83
C LEU A 160 -2.43 2.37 0.33
N SER A 161 -1.39 3.14 0.65
CA SER A 161 -1.39 4.10 1.76
C SER A 161 -2.23 5.35 1.52
N ASN A 162 -2.45 5.72 0.25
CA ASN A 162 -3.25 6.89 -0.13
C ASN A 162 -4.70 6.55 -0.49
N GLY A 163 -5.03 5.26 -0.64
CA GLY A 163 -6.37 4.77 -0.97
C GLY A 163 -7.15 4.30 0.25
N ASN A 164 -8.41 3.95 0.00
CA ASN A 164 -9.22 3.27 1.02
C ASN A 164 -8.75 1.83 1.16
N ILE A 165 -8.69 1.38 2.40
CA ILE A 165 -8.43 -0.01 2.76
C ILE A 165 -9.60 -0.49 3.60
N THR A 166 -10.34 -1.50 3.14
CA THR A 166 -11.33 -2.20 3.96
C THR A 166 -10.62 -3.39 4.60
N ASN A 167 -10.48 -3.38 5.91
CA ASN A 167 -9.90 -4.50 6.65
C ASN A 167 -11.01 -5.31 7.30
N TYR A 168 -11.17 -6.55 6.85
CA TYR A 168 -12.21 -7.46 7.32
C TYR A 168 -11.82 -8.22 8.60
N THR A 169 -10.53 -8.13 9.01
CA THR A 169 -9.97 -8.94 10.10
C THR A 169 -9.85 -8.17 11.41
N THR A 170 -9.73 -6.84 11.34
CA THR A 170 -9.39 -6.02 12.52
C THR A 170 -10.40 -6.13 13.67
N GLU A 171 -11.70 -6.20 13.36
CA GLU A 171 -12.76 -6.28 14.36
C GLU A 171 -12.99 -7.70 14.89
N GLY A 172 -12.43 -8.72 14.22
CA GLY A 172 -12.50 -10.13 14.64
C GLY A 172 -13.80 -10.83 14.28
N TYR A 173 -14.82 -10.13 13.82
CA TYR A 173 -16.09 -10.72 13.40
C TYR A 173 -16.69 -9.93 12.22
N LEU A 174 -17.57 -10.61 11.49
CA LEU A 174 -18.29 -10.02 10.34
C LEU A 174 -19.77 -10.31 10.44
N ARG A 175 -20.58 -9.39 9.91
CA ARG A 175 -21.99 -9.63 9.67
C ARG A 175 -22.16 -10.38 8.34
N VAL A 176 -22.93 -11.44 8.37
CA VAL A 176 -23.37 -12.14 7.17
C VAL A 176 -24.72 -11.55 6.75
N ASP A 177 -24.85 -11.10 5.52
CA ASP A 177 -26.08 -10.52 5.02
C ASP A 177 -26.75 -11.54 4.06
N LEU A 178 -27.88 -12.11 4.50
CA LEU A 178 -28.69 -13.04 3.71
C LEU A 178 -30.05 -12.42 3.43
N THR A 179 -30.63 -12.76 2.28
CA THR A 179 -32.00 -12.39 1.91
C THR A 179 -32.81 -13.67 1.70
N ILE A 180 -33.86 -13.84 2.49
CA ILE A 180 -34.78 -14.97 2.40
C ILE A 180 -36.16 -14.46 2.04
N GLY A 181 -36.67 -14.89 0.88
CA GLY A 181 -38.02 -14.52 0.40
C GLY A 181 -39.04 -15.59 0.76
N VAL A 182 -40.20 -15.18 1.25
CA VAL A 182 -41.37 -16.06 1.51
C VAL A 182 -42.60 -15.54 0.82
N SER A 183 -43.65 -16.40 0.68
CA SER A 183 -44.93 -16.04 0.08
C SER A 183 -45.58 -14.86 0.81
N TYR A 184 -46.36 -14.05 0.12
CA TYR A 184 -47.22 -13.01 0.68
C TYR A 184 -48.27 -13.56 1.65
N ASP A 185 -48.65 -14.87 1.49
CA ASP A 185 -49.60 -15.54 2.37
C ASP A 185 -48.98 -16.03 3.67
N ALA A 186 -47.63 -15.93 3.82
CA ALA A 186 -46.92 -16.36 5.01
C ALA A 186 -47.11 -15.38 6.18
N ASP A 187 -47.30 -15.90 7.38
CA ASP A 187 -47.32 -15.10 8.59
C ASP A 187 -45.94 -14.52 8.90
N ILE A 188 -45.82 -13.19 8.93
CA ILE A 188 -44.57 -12.47 9.14
C ILE A 188 -43.97 -12.79 10.52
N LYS A 189 -44.81 -12.92 11.56
CA LYS A 189 -44.33 -13.18 12.92
C LYS A 189 -43.78 -14.59 13.02
N GLN A 190 -44.55 -15.58 12.54
CA GLN A 190 -44.12 -16.97 12.50
C GLN A 190 -42.82 -17.13 11.71
N THR A 191 -42.71 -16.48 10.54
CA THR A 191 -41.50 -16.50 9.72
C THR A 191 -40.30 -15.94 10.45
N LYS A 192 -40.46 -14.79 11.14
CA LYS A 192 -39.37 -14.22 11.98
C LYS A 192 -38.94 -15.17 13.07
N ASP A 193 -39.87 -15.78 13.78
CA ASP A 193 -39.60 -16.69 14.87
C ASP A 193 -38.83 -17.94 14.39
N VAL A 194 -39.22 -18.51 13.24
CA VAL A 194 -38.56 -19.65 12.61
C VAL A 194 -37.13 -19.29 12.22
N LEU A 195 -36.96 -18.19 11.47
CA LEU A 195 -35.63 -17.76 11.02
C LEU A 195 -34.72 -17.38 12.19
N MET A 196 -35.27 -16.72 13.23
CA MET A 196 -34.50 -16.38 14.43
C MET A 196 -34.07 -17.64 15.19
N ASN A 197 -34.92 -18.67 15.28
CA ASN A 197 -34.55 -19.95 15.88
C ASN A 197 -33.39 -20.64 15.15
N VAL A 198 -33.34 -20.55 13.82
CA VAL A 198 -32.20 -21.04 13.03
C VAL A 198 -30.93 -20.34 13.48
N LEU A 199 -30.95 -19.00 13.55
CA LEU A 199 -29.77 -18.21 13.92
C LEU A 199 -29.30 -18.49 15.33
N THR A 200 -30.22 -18.61 16.29
CA THR A 200 -29.87 -18.82 17.72
C THR A 200 -29.46 -20.26 18.03
N SER A 201 -29.86 -21.23 17.19
CA SER A 201 -29.51 -22.65 17.37
C SER A 201 -28.16 -23.00 16.76
N ASN A 202 -27.63 -22.20 15.82
CA ASN A 202 -26.37 -22.50 15.16
C ASN A 202 -25.18 -22.02 16.03
N PRO A 203 -24.29 -22.94 16.47
CA PRO A 203 -23.19 -22.62 17.38
C PRO A 203 -22.10 -21.69 16.79
N LYS A 204 -22.07 -21.53 15.46
CA LYS A 204 -21.14 -20.63 14.75
C LYS A 204 -21.67 -19.20 14.63
N VAL A 205 -22.97 -19.00 14.94
CA VAL A 205 -23.59 -17.67 14.97
C VAL A 205 -23.34 -17.02 16.34
N MET A 206 -22.76 -15.83 16.33
CA MET A 206 -22.53 -15.05 17.54
C MET A 206 -23.85 -14.55 18.13
N GLN A 207 -23.95 -14.52 19.44
CA GLN A 207 -25.08 -13.97 20.16
C GLN A 207 -24.83 -12.52 20.64
N ASP A 208 -23.56 -12.10 20.61
CA ASP A 208 -23.12 -10.73 20.81
C ASP A 208 -22.02 -10.38 19.79
N PRO A 209 -22.30 -9.51 18.83
CA PRO A 209 -23.56 -8.81 18.58
C PRO A 209 -24.72 -9.75 18.23
N ALA A 210 -25.94 -9.40 18.70
CA ALA A 210 -27.12 -10.23 18.49
C ALA A 210 -27.52 -10.31 17.00
N PRO A 211 -27.87 -11.51 16.49
CA PRO A 211 -28.41 -11.65 15.13
C PRO A 211 -29.77 -10.95 14.98
N SER A 212 -30.16 -10.62 13.75
CA SER A 212 -31.42 -9.97 13.51
C SER A 212 -32.15 -10.52 12.26
N VAL A 213 -33.49 -10.52 12.33
CA VAL A 213 -34.39 -10.90 11.23
C VAL A 213 -35.46 -9.82 11.07
N ASN A 214 -35.47 -9.15 9.92
CA ASN A 214 -36.42 -8.09 9.64
C ASN A 214 -36.92 -8.20 8.20
N VAL A 215 -38.19 -7.78 7.96
CA VAL A 215 -38.65 -7.56 6.59
C VAL A 215 -37.85 -6.44 5.97
N SER A 216 -37.27 -6.68 4.83
CA SER A 216 -36.43 -5.72 4.10
C SER A 216 -37.10 -5.16 2.85
N GLU A 217 -37.99 -5.93 2.24
CA GLU A 217 -38.59 -5.56 0.96
C GLU A 217 -39.90 -6.31 0.74
N LEU A 218 -40.84 -5.66 0.11
CA LEU A 218 -42.05 -6.26 -0.50
C LEU A 218 -41.76 -6.37 -2.00
N ALA A 219 -41.21 -7.50 -2.43
CA ALA A 219 -40.79 -7.72 -3.80
C ALA A 219 -41.92 -8.21 -4.69
N ASP A 220 -41.69 -8.35 -6.00
CA ASP A 220 -42.74 -8.67 -7.00
C ASP A 220 -43.49 -9.97 -6.70
N SER A 221 -42.83 -10.97 -6.11
CA SER A 221 -43.46 -12.31 -5.83
C SER A 221 -43.16 -12.81 -4.41
N SER A 222 -42.48 -12.04 -3.57
CA SER A 222 -42.07 -12.46 -2.22
C SER A 222 -42.01 -11.30 -1.22
N VAL A 223 -42.18 -11.64 0.05
CA VAL A 223 -41.79 -10.77 1.17
C VAL A 223 -40.36 -11.16 1.56
N ASN A 224 -39.41 -10.27 1.34
CA ASN A 224 -38.00 -10.52 1.60
C ASN A 224 -37.64 -10.17 3.04
N PHE A 225 -36.94 -11.09 3.69
CA PHE A 225 -36.39 -10.90 5.02
C PHE A 225 -34.86 -10.73 4.95
N ALA A 226 -34.34 -9.66 5.56
CA ALA A 226 -32.93 -9.54 5.85
C ALA A 226 -32.61 -10.39 7.08
N VAL A 227 -31.85 -11.47 6.88
CA VAL A 227 -31.39 -12.39 7.90
C VAL A 227 -29.91 -12.11 8.12
N ARG A 228 -29.55 -11.57 9.32
CA ARG A 228 -28.23 -10.99 9.57
C ARG A 228 -27.59 -11.57 10.81
N PRO A 229 -27.01 -12.78 10.72
CA PRO A 229 -26.13 -13.31 11.75
C PRO A 229 -24.76 -12.61 11.74
N TYR A 230 -24.06 -12.69 12.89
CA TYR A 230 -22.65 -12.37 13.00
C TYR A 230 -21.85 -13.64 13.22
N SER A 231 -20.63 -13.69 12.67
CA SER A 231 -19.72 -14.82 12.86
C SER A 231 -18.28 -14.34 12.97
N THR A 232 -17.41 -15.17 13.51
CA THR A 232 -15.97 -14.96 13.36
C THR A 232 -15.58 -15.09 11.89
N ILE A 233 -14.47 -14.47 11.51
CA ILE A 233 -13.98 -14.46 10.13
C ILE A 233 -13.79 -15.87 9.58
N GLU A 234 -13.27 -16.76 10.40
CA GLU A 234 -13.01 -18.17 10.06
C GLU A 234 -14.30 -18.93 9.72
N ASN A 235 -15.40 -18.59 10.39
CA ASN A 235 -16.70 -19.23 10.23
C ASN A 235 -17.62 -18.52 9.26
N TYR A 236 -17.18 -17.42 8.62
CA TYR A 236 -18.03 -16.59 7.77
C TYR A 236 -18.74 -17.39 6.68
N TRP A 237 -18.00 -18.16 5.90
CA TRP A 237 -18.55 -18.95 4.81
C TRP A 237 -19.38 -20.14 5.29
N ASP A 238 -18.99 -20.75 6.41
CA ASP A 238 -19.78 -21.83 7.02
C ASP A 238 -21.14 -21.32 7.49
N VAL A 239 -21.18 -20.13 8.09
CA VAL A 239 -22.43 -19.48 8.48
C VAL A 239 -23.22 -19.04 7.26
N TYR A 240 -22.57 -18.46 6.25
CA TYR A 240 -23.26 -18.03 5.03
C TYR A 240 -24.00 -19.18 4.34
N PHE A 241 -23.30 -20.26 4.04
CA PHE A 241 -23.89 -21.41 3.36
C PHE A 241 -24.80 -22.24 4.27
N GLY A 242 -24.35 -22.50 5.51
CA GLY A 242 -25.12 -23.31 6.46
C GLY A 242 -26.45 -22.68 6.83
N ILE A 243 -26.45 -21.38 7.18
CA ILE A 243 -27.70 -20.67 7.51
C ILE A 243 -28.63 -20.57 6.30
N THR A 244 -28.10 -20.42 5.08
CA THR A 244 -28.93 -20.41 3.88
C THR A 244 -29.67 -21.75 3.70
N GLU A 245 -28.99 -22.87 3.89
CA GLU A 245 -29.59 -24.20 3.83
C GLU A 245 -30.55 -24.47 5.00
N GLU A 246 -30.11 -24.19 6.22
CA GLU A 246 -30.91 -24.36 7.46
C GLU A 246 -32.21 -23.54 7.40
N CYS A 247 -32.17 -22.31 6.89
CA CYS A 247 -33.37 -21.47 6.71
C CYS A 247 -34.36 -22.16 5.75
N LYS A 248 -33.90 -22.70 4.62
CA LYS A 248 -34.78 -23.44 3.68
C LYS A 248 -35.45 -24.60 4.36
N LEU A 249 -34.68 -25.46 5.07
CA LEU A 249 -35.21 -26.64 5.75
C LEU A 249 -36.22 -26.28 6.86
N ALA A 250 -35.92 -25.21 7.62
CA ALA A 250 -36.78 -24.76 8.70
C ALA A 250 -38.09 -24.18 8.20
N LEU A 251 -38.06 -23.42 7.11
CA LEU A 251 -39.27 -22.90 6.45
C LEU A 251 -40.15 -24.02 5.93
N ASP A 252 -39.55 -25.02 5.24
CA ASP A 252 -40.29 -26.18 4.76
C ASP A 252 -40.95 -26.97 5.90
N ALA A 253 -40.23 -27.21 6.99
CA ALA A 253 -40.74 -27.88 8.18
C ALA A 253 -41.87 -27.10 8.86
N ALA A 254 -41.86 -25.77 8.79
CA ALA A 254 -42.91 -24.89 9.33
C ALA A 254 -44.08 -24.68 8.37
N GLY A 255 -44.05 -25.25 7.15
CA GLY A 255 -45.07 -25.06 6.11
C GLY A 255 -45.10 -23.64 5.54
N ILE A 256 -43.99 -22.90 5.61
CA ILE A 256 -43.86 -21.57 5.06
C ILE A 256 -43.32 -21.68 3.64
N GLU A 257 -44.10 -21.21 2.68
CA GLU A 257 -43.78 -21.34 1.25
C GLU A 257 -42.70 -20.31 0.83
N ILE A 258 -41.72 -20.80 0.08
CA ILE A 258 -40.81 -19.98 -0.72
C ILE A 258 -41.40 -19.91 -2.14
N PRO A 259 -41.89 -18.74 -2.57
CA PRO A 259 -42.71 -18.66 -3.78
C PRO A 259 -41.86 -18.77 -5.05
N TYR A 260 -42.44 -19.35 -6.07
CA TYR A 260 -41.95 -19.20 -7.44
C TYR A 260 -42.34 -17.80 -7.99
N PRO A 261 -41.71 -17.34 -9.07
CA PRO A 261 -42.12 -16.11 -9.74
C PRO A 261 -43.62 -16.23 -10.15
N HIS A 262 -44.45 -15.26 -9.71
CA HIS A 262 -45.87 -15.21 -10.04
C HIS A 262 -46.10 -14.23 -11.18
N GLN A 263 -47.00 -14.60 -12.12
CA GLN A 263 -47.52 -13.70 -13.17
C GLN A 263 -49.04 -13.78 -13.17
N VAL A 264 -49.68 -12.59 -13.33
CA VAL A 264 -51.13 -12.50 -13.47
C VAL A 264 -51.46 -12.31 -14.94
N GLU A 265 -52.14 -13.31 -15.53
CA GLU A 265 -52.68 -13.20 -16.88
C GLU A 265 -54.12 -12.72 -16.82
N ILE A 266 -54.42 -11.60 -17.46
CA ILE A 266 -55.78 -11.06 -17.57
C ILE A 266 -56.30 -11.36 -18.97
N HIS A 267 -57.15 -12.40 -19.11
CA HIS A 267 -57.85 -12.67 -20.34
C HIS A 267 -59.05 -11.71 -20.44
N LYS A 268 -59.01 -10.75 -21.38
CA LYS A 268 -60.20 -9.97 -21.74
C LYS A 268 -61.03 -10.77 -22.76
N GLU A 269 -62.19 -11.19 -22.36
CA GLU A 269 -63.20 -11.70 -23.32
C GLU A 269 -63.59 -10.54 -24.25
N SER A 270 -63.48 -10.76 -25.57
CA SER A 270 -63.82 -9.80 -26.64
C SER A 270 -65.31 -9.78 -26.94
#